data_fc0ce698eb134a88d70d8c307fa673c0
#
_entry.id   fc0ce698eb134a88d70d8c307fa673c0
#
_cell.length_a   1.000
_cell.length_b   1.000
_cell.length_c   1.000
_cell.angle_alpha   90.00
_cell.angle_beta   90.00
_cell.angle_gamma   90.00
#
_symmetry.space_group_name_H-M   'P 1'
#
loop_
_entity.id
_entity.type
_entity.pdbx_description
1 polymer ?
#
loop_
_entity_poly.entity_id
_entity_poly.type
_entity_poly.pdbx_seq_one_letter_code
_entity_poly.pdbx_strand_id
1 'polypeptide(L)'
;MGYLTTLAIIFVSIWCCFFLLLFHYGVFALIGVFKRTTYPKTDRLLKYGIVIAARNEEAVIGSLLDSIRACDYPQEKLVVFVVAHNCTDHTAQIARAHGANVYEYDNPAERTAGYAYRYLFDRINAEWGDAGIDGFFIINADNVLAPDYLSKMNDAFVATGGEHVITSYRNSRNFGSNYMSCLYGIYFISACRFEARGRTVCGCSTRVSGTGYLFPPRLVEHGWEYVTLTEDWEFTADQLAQGSKVLYCDEAEFFDEQPLTMKVMLRQRLRWARGHMIVFFTRFRALMKSLFSRENGLDGKKRFSVFDISASILPLGVISVVLLLLQLGGIALCPLFGCDAGRVWQIYGLISLALFGLSYLLTVLGAVLLVFLERARIRDVGKGTLAAAAALWPLFLLVNVFLDVAALFLKDLEWKVIPHVGAPALEQTPAASIGEIPTKS
;
A
#
# COMPACT_ATOMS: atom_id res chain seq x y z
N MET A 1 -15.29 42.37 -15.58
CA MET A 1 -14.50 41.68 -14.53
C MET A 1 -13.05 41.71 -15.00
N GLY A 2 -12.13 42.27 -14.22
CA GLY A 2 -10.71 42.40 -14.65
C GLY A 2 -10.02 41.05 -14.71
N TYR A 3 -9.00 40.93 -15.59
CA TYR A 3 -8.22 39.71 -15.82
C TYR A 3 -7.77 39.05 -14.50
N LEU A 4 -7.23 39.80 -13.55
CA LEU A 4 -6.76 39.30 -12.26
C LEU A 4 -7.88 38.65 -11.43
N THR A 5 -9.07 39.26 -11.44
CA THR A 5 -10.23 38.69 -10.71
C THR A 5 -10.65 37.35 -11.31
N THR A 6 -10.69 37.29 -12.66
CA THR A 6 -11.01 36.03 -13.36
C THR A 6 -9.98 34.95 -13.09
N LEU A 7 -8.67 35.30 -13.17
CA LEU A 7 -7.58 34.38 -12.89
C LEU A 7 -7.62 33.87 -11.42
N ALA A 8 -7.85 34.76 -10.46
CA ALA A 8 -7.98 34.38 -9.06
C ALA A 8 -9.16 33.43 -8.81
N ILE A 9 -10.33 33.71 -9.41
CA ILE A 9 -11.51 32.85 -9.29
C ILE A 9 -11.19 31.46 -9.85
N ILE A 10 -10.58 31.38 -11.04
CA ILE A 10 -10.21 30.09 -11.65
C ILE A 10 -9.28 29.32 -10.72
N PHE A 11 -8.23 29.94 -10.22
CA PHE A 11 -7.24 29.26 -9.35
C PHE A 11 -7.85 28.80 -8.04
N VAL A 12 -8.62 29.66 -7.37
CA VAL A 12 -9.32 29.29 -6.13
C VAL A 12 -10.29 28.15 -6.37
N SER A 13 -11.07 28.21 -7.46
CA SER A 13 -12.03 27.12 -7.79
C SER A 13 -11.31 25.79 -8.03
N ILE A 14 -10.21 25.79 -8.78
CA ILE A 14 -9.41 24.58 -9.02
C ILE A 14 -8.89 24.00 -7.70
N TRP A 15 -8.30 24.82 -6.83
CA TRP A 15 -7.80 24.36 -5.54
C TRP A 15 -8.90 23.90 -4.62
N CYS A 16 -10.06 24.55 -4.62
CA CYS A 16 -11.24 24.08 -3.88
C CYS A 16 -11.71 22.72 -4.38
N CYS A 17 -11.80 22.51 -5.69
CA CYS A 17 -12.15 21.21 -6.26
C CYS A 17 -11.13 20.12 -5.87
N PHE A 18 -9.83 20.45 -5.94
CA PHE A 18 -8.77 19.54 -5.55
C PHE A 18 -8.82 19.20 -4.06
N PHE A 19 -9.04 20.18 -3.20
CA PHE A 19 -9.24 19.99 -1.79
C PHE A 19 -10.46 19.11 -1.47
N LEU A 20 -11.61 19.36 -2.12
CA LEU A 20 -12.82 18.57 -1.93
C LEU A 20 -12.60 17.11 -2.37
N LEU A 21 -11.87 16.90 -3.47
CA LEU A 21 -11.52 15.56 -3.94
C LEU A 21 -10.72 14.77 -2.89
N LEU A 22 -9.83 15.44 -2.15
CA LEU A 22 -8.91 14.79 -1.19
C LEU A 22 -9.36 14.91 0.27
N PHE A 23 -10.40 15.69 0.56
CA PHE A 23 -10.85 15.98 1.94
C PHE A 23 -11.15 14.72 2.76
N HIS A 24 -11.71 13.70 2.11
CA HIS A 24 -12.06 12.45 2.76
C HIS A 24 -10.85 11.69 3.35
N TYR A 25 -9.62 11.87 2.81
CA TYR A 25 -8.41 11.31 3.41
C TYR A 25 -8.15 11.86 4.81
N GLY A 26 -8.37 13.17 5.01
CA GLY A 26 -8.27 13.81 6.32
C GLY A 26 -9.31 13.26 7.31
N VAL A 27 -10.53 13.00 6.83
CA VAL A 27 -11.60 12.39 7.65
C VAL A 27 -11.21 10.97 8.07
N PHE A 28 -10.73 10.14 7.13
CA PHE A 28 -10.26 8.79 7.46
C PHE A 28 -9.07 8.80 8.41
N ALA A 29 -8.11 9.71 8.21
CA ALA A 29 -6.98 9.86 9.11
C ALA A 29 -7.44 10.19 10.55
N LEU A 30 -8.35 11.16 10.69
CA LEU A 30 -8.90 11.53 11.99
C LEU A 30 -9.62 10.34 12.66
N ILE A 31 -10.46 9.62 11.94
CA ILE A 31 -11.14 8.43 12.47
C ILE A 31 -10.12 7.36 12.85
N GLY A 32 -9.11 7.09 12.00
CA GLY A 32 -8.06 6.10 12.25
C GLY A 32 -7.17 6.42 13.46
N VAL A 33 -7.05 7.72 13.85
CA VAL A 33 -6.38 8.12 15.10
C VAL A 33 -7.13 7.57 16.32
N PHE A 34 -8.45 7.69 16.35
CA PHE A 34 -9.25 7.42 17.57
C PHE A 34 -9.94 6.07 17.58
N LYS A 35 -10.21 5.46 16.41
CA LYS A 35 -10.99 4.22 16.32
C LYS A 35 -10.24 3.16 15.53
N ARG A 36 -10.51 1.90 15.87
CA ARG A 36 -10.06 0.72 15.12
C ARG A 36 -11.20 -0.30 15.06
N THR A 37 -11.18 -1.15 14.05
CA THR A 37 -12.02 -2.34 13.98
C THR A 37 -11.26 -3.49 14.63
N THR A 38 -11.93 -4.23 15.50
CA THR A 38 -11.45 -5.50 16.08
C THR A 38 -12.38 -6.61 15.64
N TYR A 39 -11.83 -7.80 15.48
CA TYR A 39 -12.61 -8.96 15.08
C TYR A 39 -12.72 -9.94 16.25
N PRO A 40 -13.89 -10.55 16.46
CA PRO A 40 -14.06 -11.51 17.54
C PRO A 40 -13.19 -12.74 17.29
N LYS A 41 -12.59 -13.27 18.35
CA LYS A 41 -11.85 -14.53 18.30
C LYS A 41 -12.79 -15.67 17.90
N THR A 42 -12.32 -16.58 17.04
CA THR A 42 -13.10 -17.74 16.59
C THR A 42 -12.36 -19.05 16.85
N ASP A 43 -13.12 -20.10 17.18
CA ASP A 43 -12.60 -21.46 17.26
C ASP A 43 -12.63 -22.18 15.89
N ARG A 44 -13.23 -21.55 14.88
CA ARG A 44 -13.27 -22.08 13.52
C ARG A 44 -11.95 -21.79 12.81
N LEU A 45 -11.09 -22.81 12.70
CA LEU A 45 -9.81 -22.75 12.03
C LEU A 45 -9.95 -23.23 10.58
N LEU A 46 -9.77 -22.32 9.65
CA LEU A 46 -9.87 -22.55 8.21
C LEU A 46 -8.55 -23.09 7.65
N LYS A 47 -8.59 -23.73 6.48
CA LYS A 47 -7.40 -24.19 5.77
C LYS A 47 -6.94 -23.16 4.75
N TYR A 48 -5.66 -22.79 4.79
CA TYR A 48 -5.10 -21.74 3.97
C TYR A 48 -3.99 -22.21 3.04
N GLY A 49 -4.00 -21.67 1.82
CA GLY A 49 -2.85 -21.67 0.93
C GLY A 49 -2.03 -20.39 1.13
N ILE A 50 -0.74 -20.52 1.40
CA ILE A 50 0.19 -19.38 1.48
C ILE A 50 0.98 -19.33 0.19
N VAL A 51 0.81 -18.26 -0.59
CA VAL A 51 1.35 -18.08 -1.93
C VAL A 51 2.48 -17.07 -1.89
N ILE A 52 3.67 -17.49 -2.33
CA ILE A 52 4.91 -16.73 -2.27
C ILE A 52 5.54 -16.70 -3.67
N ALA A 53 5.67 -15.51 -4.26
CA ALA A 53 6.48 -15.31 -5.45
C ALA A 53 7.88 -14.85 -5.05
N ALA A 54 8.90 -15.62 -5.42
CA ALA A 54 10.28 -15.36 -5.05
C ALA A 54 11.17 -15.24 -6.29
N ARG A 55 12.08 -14.25 -6.30
CA ARG A 55 13.06 -14.07 -7.37
C ARG A 55 14.41 -13.64 -6.81
N ASN A 56 15.33 -14.60 -6.71
CA ASN A 56 16.63 -14.39 -6.08
C ASN A 56 16.51 -13.88 -4.64
N GLU A 57 15.80 -14.65 -3.81
CA GLU A 57 15.48 -14.35 -2.42
C GLU A 57 16.13 -15.34 -1.44
N GLU A 58 17.25 -15.97 -1.84
CA GLU A 58 17.94 -16.96 -1.00
C GLU A 58 18.32 -16.45 0.40
N ALA A 59 18.59 -15.13 0.52
CA ALA A 59 18.97 -14.51 1.78
C ALA A 59 17.82 -14.37 2.80
N VAL A 60 16.55 -14.39 2.35
CA VAL A 60 15.41 -14.02 3.21
C VAL A 60 14.28 -15.05 3.24
N ILE A 61 14.10 -15.86 2.20
CA ILE A 61 12.97 -16.79 2.09
C ILE A 61 12.91 -17.80 3.24
N GLY A 62 14.05 -18.27 3.74
CA GLY A 62 14.10 -19.17 4.89
C GLY A 62 13.50 -18.54 6.14
N SER A 63 13.80 -17.27 6.41
CA SER A 63 13.24 -16.52 7.56
C SER A 63 11.72 -16.39 7.50
N LEU A 64 11.16 -16.17 6.31
CA LEU A 64 9.70 -16.16 6.13
C LEU A 64 9.11 -17.52 6.45
N LEU A 65 9.64 -18.60 5.86
CA LEU A 65 9.13 -19.96 6.02
C LEU A 65 9.20 -20.43 7.49
N ASP A 66 10.27 -20.06 8.20
CA ASP A 66 10.39 -20.30 9.63
C ASP A 66 9.37 -19.50 10.45
N SER A 67 9.10 -18.25 10.08
CA SER A 67 8.08 -17.45 10.76
C SER A 67 6.66 -17.99 10.53
N ILE A 68 6.35 -18.51 9.35
CA ILE A 68 5.06 -19.19 9.06
C ILE A 68 4.91 -20.42 9.96
N ARG A 69 5.98 -21.22 10.08
CA ARG A 69 5.99 -22.41 10.94
C ARG A 69 5.86 -22.06 12.43
N ALA A 70 6.40 -20.92 12.84
CA ALA A 70 6.34 -20.44 14.22
C ALA A 70 5.02 -19.72 14.57
N CYS A 71 4.12 -19.51 13.59
CA CYS A 71 2.81 -18.93 13.88
C CYS A 71 1.95 -19.86 14.76
N ASP A 72 1.17 -19.23 15.63
CA ASP A 72 0.14 -19.86 16.48
C ASP A 72 -1.08 -20.25 15.61
N TYR A 73 -0.86 -21.23 14.72
CA TYR A 73 -1.86 -21.78 13.82
C TYR A 73 -1.54 -23.25 13.49
N PRO A 74 -2.54 -24.17 13.42
CA PRO A 74 -2.29 -25.58 13.12
C PRO A 74 -1.62 -25.78 11.77
N GLN A 75 -0.44 -26.40 11.76
CA GLN A 75 0.37 -26.57 10.57
C GLN A 75 -0.30 -27.43 9.49
N GLU A 76 -1.13 -28.41 9.90
CA GLU A 76 -1.93 -29.24 9.00
C GLU A 76 -3.03 -28.46 8.24
N LYS A 77 -3.33 -27.25 8.69
CA LYS A 77 -4.24 -26.30 8.04
C LYS A 77 -3.54 -25.35 7.07
N LEU A 78 -2.22 -25.46 6.92
CA LEU A 78 -1.42 -24.58 6.07
C LEU A 78 -0.79 -25.37 4.92
N VAL A 79 -0.92 -24.85 3.70
CA VAL A 79 -0.23 -25.35 2.52
C VAL A 79 0.59 -24.20 1.94
N VAL A 80 1.91 -24.33 1.96
CA VAL A 80 2.80 -23.28 1.46
C VAL A 80 3.20 -23.57 0.03
N PHE A 81 2.96 -22.61 -0.85
CA PHE A 81 3.28 -22.63 -2.27
C PHE A 81 4.30 -21.54 -2.58
N VAL A 82 5.41 -21.92 -3.21
CA VAL A 82 6.45 -20.99 -3.64
C VAL A 82 6.65 -21.12 -5.14
N VAL A 83 6.59 -20.01 -5.87
CA VAL A 83 7.08 -19.97 -7.24
C VAL A 83 8.45 -19.28 -7.27
N ALA A 84 9.48 -20.06 -7.62
CA ALA A 84 10.82 -19.57 -7.90
C ALA A 84 10.84 -19.03 -9.33
N HIS A 85 10.69 -17.70 -9.49
CA HIS A 85 10.46 -17.06 -10.77
C HIS A 85 11.75 -16.45 -11.32
N ASN A 86 12.26 -17.01 -12.41
CA ASN A 86 13.52 -16.57 -13.03
C ASN A 86 14.68 -16.49 -12.01
N CYS A 87 14.77 -17.47 -11.12
CA CYS A 87 15.81 -17.52 -10.10
C CYS A 87 17.13 -18.05 -10.68
N THR A 88 18.24 -17.48 -10.23
CA THR A 88 19.61 -17.88 -10.56
C THR A 88 20.43 -18.26 -9.33
N ASP A 89 19.82 -18.23 -8.15
CA ASP A 89 20.38 -18.53 -6.84
C ASP A 89 19.75 -19.80 -6.22
N HIS A 90 19.95 -20.04 -4.93
CA HIS A 90 19.45 -21.21 -4.21
C HIS A 90 18.04 -21.04 -3.62
N THR A 91 17.27 -20.03 -4.05
CA THR A 91 15.91 -19.75 -3.54
C THR A 91 15.02 -20.99 -3.53
N ALA A 92 14.95 -21.72 -4.66
CA ALA A 92 14.10 -22.91 -4.79
C ALA A 92 14.54 -24.05 -3.86
N GLN A 93 15.85 -24.29 -3.72
CA GLN A 93 16.40 -25.32 -2.86
C GLN A 93 16.10 -25.04 -1.39
N ILE A 94 16.28 -23.77 -0.95
CA ILE A 94 16.00 -23.35 0.41
C ILE A 94 14.52 -23.51 0.72
N ALA A 95 13.64 -23.08 -0.17
CA ALA A 95 12.20 -23.22 0.01
C ALA A 95 11.77 -24.71 0.15
N ARG A 96 12.31 -25.60 -0.66
CA ARG A 96 12.04 -27.06 -0.55
C ARG A 96 12.55 -27.63 0.77
N ALA A 97 13.73 -27.23 1.22
CA ALA A 97 14.30 -27.68 2.49
C ALA A 97 13.42 -27.27 3.68
N HIS A 98 12.67 -26.15 3.58
CA HIS A 98 11.68 -25.70 4.57
C HIS A 98 10.27 -26.29 4.33
N GLY A 99 10.12 -27.31 3.47
CA GLY A 99 8.86 -28.05 3.30
C GLY A 99 7.80 -27.35 2.46
N ALA A 100 8.15 -26.32 1.69
CA ALA A 100 7.23 -25.67 0.77
C ALA A 100 7.02 -26.50 -0.52
N ASN A 101 5.84 -26.40 -1.12
CA ASN A 101 5.56 -26.88 -2.47
C ASN A 101 6.13 -25.87 -3.46
N VAL A 102 7.25 -26.23 -4.12
CA VAL A 102 8.02 -25.29 -4.95
C VAL A 102 7.83 -25.57 -6.42
N TYR A 103 7.41 -24.55 -7.16
CA TYR A 103 7.29 -24.50 -8.60
C TYR A 103 8.36 -23.57 -9.17
N GLU A 104 9.09 -24.05 -10.16
CA GLU A 104 10.08 -23.25 -10.87
C GLU A 104 9.48 -22.74 -12.17
N TYR A 105 9.60 -21.43 -12.42
CA TYR A 105 9.06 -20.78 -13.60
C TYR A 105 10.10 -19.85 -14.22
N ASP A 106 10.64 -20.28 -15.36
CA ASP A 106 11.64 -19.54 -16.12
C ASP A 106 11.04 -18.99 -17.41
N ASN A 107 10.78 -17.71 -17.45
CA ASN A 107 10.36 -16.97 -18.63
C ASN A 107 10.92 -15.53 -18.60
N PRO A 108 12.03 -15.26 -19.30
CA PRO A 108 12.64 -13.93 -19.32
C PRO A 108 11.77 -12.82 -19.89
N ALA A 109 10.72 -13.13 -20.65
CA ALA A 109 9.77 -12.14 -21.18
C ALA A 109 8.72 -11.73 -20.14
N GLU A 110 8.43 -12.57 -19.17
CA GLU A 110 7.45 -12.35 -18.11
C GLU A 110 8.17 -12.09 -16.79
N ARG A 111 8.27 -10.81 -16.37
CA ARG A 111 9.18 -10.40 -15.29
C ARG A 111 8.49 -9.82 -14.06
N THR A 112 7.16 -9.65 -14.05
CA THR A 112 6.45 -9.12 -12.89
C THR A 112 6.02 -10.25 -11.93
N ALA A 113 5.75 -9.91 -10.67
CA ALA A 113 5.19 -10.84 -9.70
C ALA A 113 3.83 -11.39 -10.15
N GLY A 114 3.04 -10.57 -10.86
CA GLY A 114 1.75 -10.99 -11.39
C GLY A 114 1.82 -12.17 -12.34
N TYR A 115 2.86 -12.29 -13.19
CA TYR A 115 3.07 -13.48 -14.02
C TYR A 115 3.45 -14.72 -13.20
N ALA A 116 4.25 -14.53 -12.14
CA ALA A 116 4.57 -15.61 -11.23
C ALA A 116 3.31 -16.13 -10.51
N TYR A 117 2.44 -15.22 -10.04
CA TYR A 117 1.16 -15.59 -9.45
C TYR A 117 0.22 -16.27 -10.44
N ARG A 118 0.15 -15.80 -11.70
CA ARG A 118 -0.63 -16.46 -12.75
C ARG A 118 -0.20 -17.91 -12.92
N TYR A 119 1.08 -18.12 -13.16
CA TYR A 119 1.61 -19.47 -13.31
C TYR A 119 1.32 -20.35 -12.09
N LEU A 120 1.51 -19.81 -10.88
CA LEU A 120 1.33 -20.57 -9.66
C LEU A 120 -0.16 -20.90 -9.41
N PHE A 121 -1.09 -19.97 -9.61
CA PHE A 121 -2.52 -20.25 -9.45
C PHE A 121 -3.06 -21.21 -10.48
N ASP A 122 -2.55 -21.19 -11.72
CA ASP A 122 -2.89 -22.20 -12.73
C ASP A 122 -2.46 -23.59 -12.26
N ARG A 123 -1.28 -23.72 -11.64
CA ARG A 123 -0.82 -24.99 -11.04
C ARG A 123 -1.63 -25.41 -9.82
N ILE A 124 -1.91 -24.46 -8.92
CA ILE A 124 -2.73 -24.73 -7.72
C ILE A 124 -4.12 -25.21 -8.14
N ASN A 125 -4.77 -24.56 -9.09
CA ASN A 125 -6.10 -24.94 -9.54
C ASN A 125 -6.10 -26.33 -10.19
N ALA A 126 -5.05 -26.68 -10.95
CA ALA A 126 -4.93 -27.98 -11.59
C ALA A 126 -4.60 -29.13 -10.61
N GLU A 127 -3.76 -28.89 -9.62
CA GLU A 127 -3.17 -29.94 -8.78
C GLU A 127 -3.81 -30.01 -7.36
N TRP A 128 -4.39 -28.91 -6.89
CA TRP A 128 -4.88 -28.73 -5.51
C TRP A 128 -6.34 -28.28 -5.43
N GLY A 129 -7.10 -28.30 -6.53
CA GLY A 129 -8.49 -27.86 -6.58
C GLY A 129 -9.38 -28.53 -5.52
N ASP A 130 -9.15 -29.81 -5.26
CA ASP A 130 -9.89 -30.61 -4.28
C ASP A 130 -9.29 -30.60 -2.86
N ALA A 131 -8.26 -29.78 -2.62
CA ALA A 131 -7.56 -29.77 -1.33
C ALA A 131 -8.36 -29.10 -0.18
N GLY A 132 -9.52 -28.52 -0.46
CA GLY A 132 -10.38 -27.86 0.53
C GLY A 132 -9.72 -26.63 1.16
N ILE A 133 -9.03 -25.81 0.36
CA ILE A 133 -8.43 -24.54 0.79
C ILE A 133 -9.54 -23.49 0.88
N ASP A 134 -9.71 -22.91 2.07
CA ASP A 134 -10.76 -21.91 2.38
C ASP A 134 -10.34 -20.46 1.99
N GLY A 135 -9.05 -20.20 1.85
CA GLY A 135 -8.51 -18.89 1.48
C GLY A 135 -7.04 -18.92 1.11
N PHE A 136 -6.60 -17.90 0.39
CA PHE A 136 -5.20 -17.74 -0.02
C PHE A 136 -4.60 -16.48 0.57
N PHE A 137 -3.42 -16.63 1.19
CA PHE A 137 -2.55 -15.50 1.53
C PHE A 137 -1.57 -15.23 0.40
N ILE A 138 -1.34 -13.95 0.09
CA ILE A 138 -0.15 -13.51 -0.66
C ILE A 138 0.81 -12.84 0.31
N ILE A 139 2.03 -13.39 0.39
CA ILE A 139 3.10 -12.94 1.28
C ILE A 139 4.41 -12.90 0.48
N ASN A 140 5.13 -11.79 0.53
CA ASN A 140 6.41 -11.63 -0.15
C ASN A 140 7.53 -12.40 0.58
N ALA A 141 8.55 -12.83 -0.16
CA ALA A 141 9.64 -13.65 0.35
C ALA A 141 10.49 -12.96 1.43
N ASP A 142 10.52 -11.61 1.47
CA ASP A 142 11.25 -10.79 2.43
C ASP A 142 10.47 -10.50 3.74
N ASN A 143 9.25 -11.03 3.84
CA ASN A 143 8.41 -10.80 5.01
C ASN A 143 8.75 -11.74 6.17
N VAL A 144 8.38 -11.31 7.38
CA VAL A 144 8.37 -12.11 8.60
C VAL A 144 7.04 -11.87 9.32
N LEU A 145 6.36 -12.93 9.71
CA LEU A 145 5.06 -12.85 10.38
C LEU A 145 5.22 -12.76 11.90
N ALA A 146 4.37 -11.97 12.55
CA ALA A 146 4.21 -12.06 13.99
C ALA A 146 3.60 -13.41 14.38
N PRO A 147 3.89 -13.96 15.58
CA PRO A 147 3.42 -15.29 15.98
C PRO A 147 1.90 -15.47 15.89
N ASP A 148 1.11 -14.44 16.16
CA ASP A 148 -0.36 -14.46 16.15
C ASP A 148 -0.96 -13.97 14.82
N TYR A 149 -0.14 -13.74 13.78
CA TYR A 149 -0.57 -13.19 12.50
C TYR A 149 -1.68 -14.02 11.84
N LEU A 150 -1.46 -15.31 11.67
CA LEU A 150 -2.41 -16.19 10.96
C LEU A 150 -3.71 -16.36 11.74
N SER A 151 -3.66 -16.48 13.07
CA SER A 151 -4.85 -16.57 13.91
C SER A 151 -5.69 -15.29 13.86
N LYS A 152 -5.06 -14.09 13.90
CA LYS A 152 -5.74 -12.81 13.76
C LYS A 152 -6.37 -12.61 12.39
N MET A 153 -5.68 -13.01 11.34
CA MET A 153 -6.23 -12.96 9.98
C MET A 153 -7.40 -13.93 9.80
N ASN A 154 -7.31 -15.13 10.40
CA ASN A 154 -8.42 -16.09 10.43
C ASN A 154 -9.64 -15.51 11.17
N ASP A 155 -9.45 -14.90 12.34
CA ASP A 155 -10.53 -14.25 13.08
C ASP A 155 -11.24 -13.20 12.21
N ALA A 156 -10.48 -12.33 11.54
CA ALA A 156 -11.03 -11.31 10.65
C ALA A 156 -11.77 -11.91 9.44
N PHE A 157 -11.22 -12.96 8.84
CA PHE A 157 -11.79 -13.59 7.65
C PHE A 157 -13.10 -14.33 8.00
N VAL A 158 -13.12 -15.08 9.07
CA VAL A 158 -14.33 -15.77 9.55
C VAL A 158 -15.41 -14.77 9.97
N ALA A 159 -15.05 -13.71 10.71
CA ALA A 159 -15.98 -12.68 11.15
C ALA A 159 -16.63 -11.90 9.99
N THR A 160 -15.99 -11.88 8.83
CA THR A 160 -16.50 -11.25 7.61
C THR A 160 -17.12 -12.22 6.62
N GLY A 161 -17.41 -13.45 7.06
CA GLY A 161 -18.06 -14.51 6.28
C GLY A 161 -17.15 -15.20 5.25
N GLY A 162 -15.84 -14.92 5.25
CA GLY A 162 -14.90 -15.49 4.27
C GLY A 162 -15.08 -14.96 2.84
N GLU A 163 -15.78 -13.83 2.67
CA GLU A 163 -16.13 -13.31 1.34
C GLU A 163 -15.28 -12.13 0.89
N HIS A 164 -14.57 -11.49 1.82
CA HIS A 164 -13.84 -10.26 1.56
C HIS A 164 -12.32 -10.48 1.52
N VAL A 165 -11.63 -9.59 0.85
CA VAL A 165 -10.17 -9.48 0.95
C VAL A 165 -9.85 -8.83 2.30
N ILE A 166 -8.91 -9.41 3.05
CA ILE A 166 -8.42 -8.84 4.31
C ILE A 166 -6.96 -8.50 4.16
N THR A 167 -6.59 -7.25 4.34
CA THR A 167 -5.19 -6.81 4.43
C THR A 167 -4.81 -6.55 5.88
N SER A 168 -3.53 -6.43 6.19
CA SER A 168 -3.01 -6.44 7.55
C SER A 168 -2.06 -5.29 7.85
N TYR A 169 -1.59 -5.17 9.09
CA TYR A 169 -0.65 -4.14 9.51
C TYR A 169 0.76 -4.45 9.01
N ARG A 170 1.29 -3.55 8.18
CA ARG A 170 2.64 -3.63 7.63
C ARG A 170 3.60 -2.80 8.44
N ASN A 171 4.56 -3.45 9.09
CA ASN A 171 5.65 -2.82 9.82
C ASN A 171 6.98 -3.04 9.09
N SER A 172 8.05 -2.41 9.54
CA SER A 172 9.39 -2.56 8.99
C SER A 172 10.28 -3.38 9.90
N ARG A 173 10.94 -4.40 9.35
CA ARG A 173 11.91 -5.25 10.05
C ARG A 173 13.19 -4.49 10.40
N ASN A 174 13.60 -3.59 9.51
CA ASN A 174 14.84 -2.82 9.62
C ASN A 174 14.58 -1.31 9.88
N PHE A 175 13.53 -0.99 10.64
CA PHE A 175 13.06 0.38 10.89
C PHE A 175 14.19 1.31 11.35
N GLY A 176 15.07 0.84 12.23
CA GLY A 176 16.16 1.60 12.83
C GLY A 176 17.50 1.55 12.09
N SER A 177 17.60 0.83 10.97
CA SER A 177 18.88 0.66 10.27
C SER A 177 19.49 1.97 9.77
N ASN A 178 18.65 2.87 9.23
CA ASN A 178 19.04 4.23 8.90
C ASN A 178 17.81 5.14 8.70
N TYR A 179 18.03 6.42 8.36
CA TYR A 179 16.92 7.36 8.13
C TYR A 179 16.04 6.99 6.92
N MET A 180 16.56 6.30 5.90
CA MET A 180 15.78 5.90 4.72
C MET A 180 14.79 4.78 5.08
N SER A 181 15.24 3.72 5.75
CA SER A 181 14.35 2.66 6.23
C SER A 181 13.33 3.19 7.24
N CYS A 182 13.75 4.17 8.08
CA CYS A 182 12.85 4.85 9.00
C CYS A 182 11.75 5.64 8.25
N LEU A 183 12.07 6.38 7.18
CA LEU A 183 11.10 7.08 6.33
C LEU A 183 10.10 6.10 5.69
N TYR A 184 10.58 4.97 5.19
CA TYR A 184 9.69 3.93 4.66
C TYR A 184 8.80 3.30 5.74
N GLY A 185 9.36 3.03 6.92
CA GLY A 185 8.58 2.55 8.07
C GLY A 185 7.45 3.51 8.41
N ILE A 186 7.74 4.83 8.53
CA ILE A 186 6.73 5.87 8.72
C ILE A 186 5.69 5.86 7.57
N TYR A 187 6.12 5.67 6.32
CA TYR A 187 5.22 5.60 5.16
C TYR A 187 4.21 4.46 5.29
N PHE A 188 4.64 3.23 5.57
CA PHE A 188 3.74 2.10 5.66
C PHE A 188 2.84 2.14 6.90
N ILE A 189 3.37 2.51 8.06
CA ILE A 189 2.53 2.66 9.26
C ILE A 189 1.53 3.82 9.10
N SER A 190 1.84 4.89 8.32
CA SER A 190 0.88 5.94 8.02
C SER A 190 -0.28 5.43 7.16
N ALA A 191 0.00 4.62 6.16
CA ALA A 191 -1.04 3.98 5.34
C ALA A 191 -1.93 3.05 6.18
N CYS A 192 -1.34 2.30 7.12
CA CYS A 192 -2.11 1.48 8.06
C CYS A 192 -2.99 2.33 8.98
N ARG A 193 -2.39 3.33 9.65
CA ARG A 193 -3.07 4.11 10.68
C ARG A 193 -4.05 5.12 10.12
N PHE A 194 -3.61 5.95 9.18
CA PHE A 194 -4.39 7.09 8.70
C PHE A 194 -5.33 6.73 7.54
N GLU A 195 -5.02 5.65 6.81
CA GLU A 195 -5.84 5.28 5.66
C GLU A 195 -6.68 4.02 5.91
N ALA A 196 -6.02 2.86 6.06
CA ALA A 196 -6.71 1.57 6.10
C ALA A 196 -7.64 1.44 7.31
N ARG A 197 -7.19 1.87 8.50
CA ARG A 197 -7.98 1.80 9.73
C ARG A 197 -9.24 2.66 9.63
N GLY A 198 -9.13 3.92 9.22
CA GLY A 198 -10.27 4.82 9.09
C GLY A 198 -11.31 4.33 8.09
N ARG A 199 -10.86 3.85 6.92
CA ARG A 199 -11.75 3.27 5.91
C ARG A 199 -12.54 2.08 6.45
N THR A 200 -11.86 1.13 7.09
CA THR A 200 -12.51 -0.08 7.62
C THR A 200 -13.50 0.25 8.74
N VAL A 201 -13.19 1.19 9.65
CA VAL A 201 -14.13 1.67 10.68
C VAL A 201 -15.38 2.28 10.06
N CYS A 202 -15.28 2.99 8.94
CA CYS A 202 -16.42 3.53 8.20
C CYS A 202 -17.19 2.47 7.39
N GLY A 203 -16.70 1.23 7.34
CA GLY A 203 -17.26 0.16 6.50
C GLY A 203 -16.98 0.37 5.02
N CYS A 204 -16.02 1.24 4.69
CA CYS A 204 -15.47 1.45 3.36
C CYS A 204 -14.34 0.46 3.08
N SER A 205 -14.04 0.25 1.80
CA SER A 205 -12.91 -0.56 1.39
C SER A 205 -11.59 0.20 1.54
N THR A 206 -10.54 -0.51 1.94
CA THR A 206 -9.16 -0.05 1.76
C THR A 206 -8.56 -0.67 0.50
N ARG A 207 -7.24 -0.75 0.42
CA ARG A 207 -6.50 -1.38 -0.68
C ARG A 207 -5.49 -2.38 -0.14
N VAL A 208 -5.11 -3.37 -0.95
CA VAL A 208 -3.93 -4.18 -0.67
C VAL A 208 -2.65 -3.40 -1.00
N SER A 209 -1.54 -3.78 -0.41
CA SER A 209 -0.26 -3.07 -0.54
C SER A 209 0.89 -4.05 -0.82
N GLY A 210 0.75 -4.80 -1.91
CA GLY A 210 1.74 -5.74 -2.44
C GLY A 210 1.85 -7.08 -1.69
N THR A 211 1.53 -7.13 -0.41
CA THR A 211 1.74 -8.31 0.43
C THR A 211 0.89 -8.28 1.70
N GLY A 212 0.85 -9.38 2.45
CA GLY A 212 0.18 -9.45 3.74
C GLY A 212 -1.34 -9.37 3.63
N TYR A 213 -1.94 -10.06 2.67
CA TYR A 213 -3.39 -10.09 2.51
C TYR A 213 -3.93 -11.49 2.23
N LEU A 214 -5.17 -11.71 2.65
CA LEU A 214 -5.93 -12.96 2.58
C LEU A 214 -7.18 -12.72 1.72
N PHE A 215 -7.55 -13.69 0.88
CA PHE A 215 -8.75 -13.61 0.04
C PHE A 215 -9.36 -14.99 -0.25
N PRO A 216 -10.66 -15.05 -0.59
CA PRO A 216 -11.35 -16.32 -0.86
C PRO A 216 -10.93 -16.93 -2.21
N PRO A 217 -10.95 -18.29 -2.34
CA PRO A 217 -10.53 -19.01 -3.54
C PRO A 217 -11.30 -18.60 -4.81
N ARG A 218 -12.56 -18.22 -4.69
CA ARG A 218 -13.40 -17.79 -5.83
C ARG A 218 -12.80 -16.65 -6.66
N LEU A 219 -11.88 -15.84 -6.06
CA LEU A 219 -11.23 -14.73 -6.77
C LEU A 219 -10.11 -15.19 -7.71
N VAL A 220 -9.72 -16.46 -7.64
CA VAL A 220 -8.65 -17.07 -8.45
C VAL A 220 -9.04 -18.42 -9.05
N GLU A 221 -10.34 -18.78 -9.03
CA GLU A 221 -10.83 -20.03 -9.65
C GLU A 221 -10.58 -20.10 -11.15
N HIS A 222 -10.50 -18.94 -11.81
CA HIS A 222 -10.15 -18.81 -13.22
C HIS A 222 -8.70 -18.36 -13.45
N GLY A 223 -7.84 -18.49 -12.42
CA GLY A 223 -6.44 -18.06 -12.44
C GLY A 223 -6.24 -16.62 -11.96
N TRP A 224 -5.01 -16.13 -12.08
CA TRP A 224 -4.62 -14.76 -11.69
C TRP A 224 -4.41 -13.89 -12.93
N GLU A 225 -5.23 -12.86 -13.11
CA GLU A 225 -5.22 -12.02 -14.31
C GLU A 225 -4.37 -10.74 -14.20
N TYR A 226 -3.92 -10.39 -13.00
CA TYR A 226 -3.29 -9.10 -12.68
C TYR A 226 -1.77 -9.19 -12.88
N VAL A 227 -1.27 -8.66 -14.00
CA VAL A 227 0.14 -8.83 -14.41
C VAL A 227 0.93 -7.53 -14.57
N THR A 228 0.33 -6.39 -14.20
CA THR A 228 1.00 -5.09 -14.29
C THR A 228 2.14 -4.95 -13.27
N LEU A 229 2.87 -3.82 -13.32
CA LEU A 229 3.96 -3.52 -12.38
C LEU A 229 3.50 -3.32 -10.93
N THR A 230 2.19 -3.14 -10.71
CA THR A 230 1.51 -3.01 -9.43
C THR A 230 0.22 -3.83 -9.48
N GLU A 231 0.40 -5.15 -9.52
CA GLU A 231 -0.67 -6.15 -9.59
C GLU A 231 -1.66 -6.02 -8.43
N ASP A 232 -1.20 -5.57 -7.28
CA ASP A 232 -1.97 -5.30 -6.07
C ASP A 232 -2.99 -4.16 -6.24
N TRP A 233 -2.58 -3.08 -6.89
CA TRP A 233 -3.48 -1.98 -7.25
C TRP A 233 -4.46 -2.37 -8.34
N GLU A 234 -4.00 -3.12 -9.34
CA GLU A 234 -4.84 -3.65 -10.39
C GLU A 234 -5.91 -4.59 -9.81
N PHE A 235 -5.50 -5.55 -8.95
CA PHE A 235 -6.40 -6.43 -8.22
C PHE A 235 -7.40 -5.64 -7.37
N THR A 236 -6.94 -4.67 -6.58
CA THR A 236 -7.81 -3.83 -5.75
C THR A 236 -8.86 -3.10 -6.60
N ALA A 237 -8.45 -2.44 -7.68
CA ALA A 237 -9.33 -1.68 -8.55
C ALA A 237 -10.41 -2.57 -9.18
N ASP A 238 -10.04 -3.76 -9.63
CA ASP A 238 -10.95 -4.72 -10.22
C ASP A 238 -11.94 -5.27 -9.20
N GLN A 239 -11.47 -5.69 -8.02
CA GLN A 239 -12.34 -6.19 -6.96
C GLN A 239 -13.38 -5.15 -6.51
N LEU A 240 -12.98 -3.89 -6.37
CA LEU A 240 -13.91 -2.83 -6.00
C LEU A 240 -14.91 -2.52 -7.12
N ALA A 241 -14.48 -2.56 -8.38
CA ALA A 241 -15.37 -2.38 -9.52
C ALA A 241 -16.46 -3.47 -9.58
N GLN A 242 -16.15 -4.68 -9.11
CA GLN A 242 -17.09 -5.81 -9.00
C GLN A 242 -17.89 -5.81 -7.68
N GLY A 243 -17.71 -4.82 -6.80
CA GLY A 243 -18.43 -4.69 -5.54
C GLY A 243 -17.89 -5.53 -4.37
N SER A 244 -16.72 -6.16 -4.53
CA SER A 244 -15.98 -6.76 -3.42
C SER A 244 -15.40 -5.67 -2.52
N LYS A 245 -14.99 -6.03 -1.28
CA LYS A 245 -14.33 -5.12 -0.35
C LYS A 245 -12.95 -5.63 0.03
N VAL A 246 -12.05 -4.70 0.27
CA VAL A 246 -10.80 -4.95 0.97
C VAL A 246 -10.93 -4.35 2.36
N LEU A 247 -10.90 -5.18 3.40
CA LEU A 247 -10.99 -4.79 4.80
C LEU A 247 -9.59 -4.88 5.45
N TYR A 248 -9.46 -4.29 6.63
CA TYR A 248 -8.17 -4.18 7.28
C TYR A 248 -8.20 -4.80 8.68
N CYS A 249 -7.26 -5.71 8.95
CA CYS A 249 -7.02 -6.28 10.27
C CYS A 249 -5.81 -5.60 10.93
N ASP A 250 -6.08 -4.68 11.85
CA ASP A 250 -5.04 -3.91 12.55
C ASP A 250 -4.20 -4.75 13.51
N GLU A 251 -4.74 -5.87 13.97
CA GLU A 251 -4.12 -6.73 14.98
C GLU A 251 -3.15 -7.76 14.39
N ALA A 252 -3.29 -8.07 13.09
CA ALA A 252 -2.38 -8.96 12.38
C ALA A 252 -1.19 -8.15 11.85
N GLU A 253 0.01 -8.37 12.40
CA GLU A 253 1.22 -7.63 12.07
C GLU A 253 2.24 -8.52 11.36
N PHE A 254 2.80 -8.00 10.27
CA PHE A 254 3.96 -8.57 9.60
C PHE A 254 5.03 -7.51 9.37
N PHE A 255 6.24 -7.96 9.12
CA PHE A 255 7.41 -7.10 8.97
C PHE A 255 8.07 -7.38 7.63
N ASP A 256 8.41 -6.32 6.89
CA ASP A 256 9.18 -6.41 5.66
C ASP A 256 10.49 -5.61 5.70
N GLU A 257 11.39 -5.88 4.78
CA GLU A 257 12.67 -5.19 4.70
C GLU A 257 12.58 -3.96 3.81
N GLN A 258 12.96 -2.79 4.34
CA GLN A 258 12.89 -1.52 3.63
C GLN A 258 14.22 -1.13 2.97
N PRO A 259 14.18 -0.41 1.84
CA PRO A 259 15.38 0.10 1.18
C PRO A 259 16.26 0.95 2.10
N LEU A 260 17.57 0.73 2.02
CA LEU A 260 18.56 1.46 2.81
C LEU A 260 19.18 2.64 2.05
N THR A 261 19.01 2.73 0.73
CA THR A 261 19.65 3.76 -0.09
C THR A 261 18.66 4.54 -0.95
N MET A 262 18.97 5.82 -1.20
CA MET A 262 18.19 6.69 -2.07
C MET A 262 18.02 6.10 -3.47
N LYS A 263 19.05 5.48 -4.03
CA LYS A 263 19.04 4.89 -5.37
C LYS A 263 18.01 3.75 -5.48
N VAL A 264 17.96 2.87 -4.49
CA VAL A 264 17.00 1.75 -4.44
C VAL A 264 15.59 2.29 -4.24
N MET A 265 15.43 3.25 -3.32
CA MET A 265 14.16 3.94 -3.07
C MET A 265 13.58 4.56 -4.34
N LEU A 266 14.35 5.39 -5.05
CA LEU A 266 13.88 6.05 -6.27
C LEU A 266 13.47 5.06 -7.35
N ARG A 267 14.25 3.96 -7.53
CA ARG A 267 13.93 2.91 -8.49
C ARG A 267 12.61 2.20 -8.15
N GLN A 268 12.43 1.83 -6.87
CA GLN A 268 11.23 1.14 -6.40
C GLN A 268 9.99 2.03 -6.55
N ARG A 269 10.06 3.28 -6.08
CA ARG A 269 8.92 4.22 -6.15
C ARG A 269 8.61 4.65 -7.58
N LEU A 270 9.63 4.76 -8.46
CA LEU A 270 9.41 5.02 -9.89
C LEU A 270 8.64 3.86 -10.56
N ARG A 271 8.97 2.62 -10.20
CA ARG A 271 8.21 1.44 -10.63
C ARG A 271 6.75 1.52 -10.15
N TRP A 272 6.53 1.91 -8.89
CA TRP A 272 5.18 2.10 -8.37
C TRP A 272 4.42 3.21 -9.11
N ALA A 273 5.03 4.38 -9.31
CA ALA A 273 4.43 5.48 -10.05
C ALA A 273 4.02 5.05 -11.48
N ARG A 274 4.91 4.30 -12.17
CA ARG A 274 4.60 3.76 -13.50
C ARG A 274 3.47 2.73 -13.45
N GLY A 275 3.48 1.83 -12.47
CA GLY A 275 2.41 0.84 -12.26
C GLY A 275 1.05 1.49 -12.00
N HIS A 276 0.98 2.47 -11.10
CA HIS A 276 -0.24 3.24 -10.82
C HIS A 276 -0.79 3.92 -12.08
N MET A 277 0.11 4.47 -12.91
CA MET A 277 -0.29 5.10 -14.17
C MET A 277 -0.87 4.08 -15.16
N ILE A 278 -0.30 2.88 -15.25
CA ILE A 278 -0.85 1.80 -16.07
C ILE A 278 -2.24 1.40 -15.55
N VAL A 279 -2.40 1.22 -14.24
CA VAL A 279 -3.69 0.90 -13.62
C VAL A 279 -4.72 2.00 -13.88
N PHE A 280 -4.33 3.27 -13.78
CA PHE A 280 -5.19 4.40 -14.14
C PHE A 280 -5.71 4.25 -15.58
N PHE A 281 -4.85 4.11 -16.58
CA PHE A 281 -5.28 4.02 -17.97
C PHE A 281 -6.07 2.76 -18.29
N THR A 282 -5.84 1.65 -17.61
CA THR A 282 -6.49 0.38 -17.89
C THR A 282 -7.78 0.16 -17.09
N ARG A 283 -7.86 0.64 -15.84
CA ARG A 283 -8.98 0.33 -14.93
C ARG A 283 -9.89 1.51 -14.61
N PHE A 284 -9.45 2.76 -14.81
CA PHE A 284 -10.25 3.95 -14.47
C PHE A 284 -11.62 3.98 -15.14
N ARG A 285 -11.70 3.60 -16.43
CA ARG A 285 -12.99 3.54 -17.14
C ARG A 285 -13.95 2.53 -16.50
N ALA A 286 -13.46 1.36 -16.10
CA ALA A 286 -14.27 0.33 -15.45
C ALA A 286 -14.77 0.82 -14.07
N LEU A 287 -13.90 1.47 -13.29
CA LEU A 287 -14.26 2.08 -12.01
C LEU A 287 -15.34 3.16 -12.19
N MET A 288 -15.20 4.07 -13.17
CA MET A 288 -16.20 5.09 -13.45
C MET A 288 -17.53 4.47 -13.89
N LYS A 289 -17.51 3.46 -14.76
CA LYS A 289 -18.70 2.72 -15.14
C LYS A 289 -19.38 2.11 -13.91
N SER A 290 -18.60 1.47 -13.03
CA SER A 290 -19.12 0.88 -11.79
C SER A 290 -19.68 1.94 -10.83
N LEU A 291 -19.01 3.08 -10.68
CA LEU A 291 -19.41 4.18 -9.80
C LEU A 291 -20.81 4.74 -10.19
N PHE A 292 -21.05 4.92 -11.49
CA PHE A 292 -22.30 5.52 -12.01
C PHE A 292 -23.37 4.51 -12.39
N SER A 293 -23.07 3.21 -12.48
CA SER A 293 -24.05 2.18 -12.77
C SER A 293 -25.06 2.03 -11.63
N ARG A 294 -26.35 1.96 -11.97
CA ARG A 294 -27.41 1.64 -11.03
C ARG A 294 -27.72 0.14 -10.96
N GLU A 295 -27.28 -0.61 -11.94
CA GLU A 295 -27.59 -2.04 -12.12
C GLU A 295 -26.69 -2.97 -11.29
N ASN A 296 -25.52 -2.50 -10.88
CA ASN A 296 -24.53 -3.32 -10.15
C ASN A 296 -24.84 -3.52 -8.65
N GLY A 297 -25.97 -3.00 -8.14
CA GLY A 297 -26.41 -3.23 -6.75
C GLY A 297 -25.48 -2.66 -5.66
N LEU A 298 -24.54 -1.77 -6.00
CA LEU A 298 -23.62 -1.19 -5.02
C LEU A 298 -24.37 -0.27 -4.05
N ASP A 299 -24.20 -0.51 -2.76
CA ASP A 299 -24.63 0.40 -1.70
C ASP A 299 -23.78 1.69 -1.65
N GLY A 300 -24.19 2.68 -0.86
CA GLY A 300 -23.48 3.96 -0.75
C GLY A 300 -22.02 3.83 -0.31
N LYS A 301 -21.70 2.88 0.57
CA LYS A 301 -20.33 2.65 1.06
C LYS A 301 -19.43 2.02 0.00
N LYS A 302 -19.97 1.06 -0.76
CA LYS A 302 -19.28 0.46 -1.90
C LYS A 302 -19.02 1.49 -3.00
N ARG A 303 -20.01 2.33 -3.34
CA ARG A 303 -19.83 3.44 -4.29
C ARG A 303 -18.78 4.43 -3.84
N PHE A 304 -18.81 4.79 -2.56
CA PHE A 304 -17.80 5.68 -2.01
C PHE A 304 -16.41 5.04 -2.07
N SER A 305 -16.29 3.73 -1.84
CA SER A 305 -15.02 3.00 -1.97
C SER A 305 -14.49 2.97 -3.41
N VAL A 306 -15.39 2.83 -4.41
CA VAL A 306 -15.03 2.96 -5.83
C VAL A 306 -14.56 4.38 -6.16
N PHE A 307 -15.22 5.41 -5.63
CA PHE A 307 -14.76 6.80 -5.75
C PHE A 307 -13.38 7.01 -5.13
N ASP A 308 -13.18 6.55 -3.90
CA ASP A 308 -11.94 6.69 -3.16
C ASP A 308 -10.74 6.02 -3.86
N ILE A 309 -10.89 4.77 -4.33
CA ILE A 309 -9.83 4.11 -5.10
C ILE A 309 -9.59 4.81 -6.45
N SER A 310 -10.66 5.31 -7.09
CA SER A 310 -10.52 6.08 -8.33
C SER A 310 -9.72 7.36 -8.12
N ALA A 311 -9.95 8.06 -7.01
CA ALA A 311 -9.17 9.23 -6.60
C ALA A 311 -7.71 8.85 -6.28
N SER A 312 -7.50 7.67 -5.67
CA SER A 312 -6.16 7.18 -5.29
C SER A 312 -5.27 6.83 -6.48
N ILE A 313 -5.86 6.34 -7.59
CA ILE A 313 -5.10 5.98 -8.80
C ILE A 313 -4.92 7.16 -9.76
N LEU A 314 -5.53 8.33 -9.51
CA LEU A 314 -5.27 9.52 -10.31
C LEU A 314 -3.77 9.88 -10.24
N PRO A 315 -3.15 10.26 -11.36
CA PRO A 315 -1.76 10.71 -11.39
C PRO A 315 -1.65 12.13 -10.79
N LEU A 316 -1.86 12.23 -9.46
CA LEU A 316 -1.98 13.52 -8.77
C LEU A 316 -0.73 14.38 -8.89
N GLY A 317 0.46 13.76 -8.94
CA GLY A 317 1.71 14.48 -9.19
C GLY A 317 1.72 15.17 -10.54
N VAL A 318 1.31 14.47 -11.60
CA VAL A 318 1.20 15.04 -12.95
C VAL A 318 0.16 16.17 -12.98
N ILE A 319 -1.02 15.93 -12.43
CA ILE A 319 -2.11 16.91 -12.36
C ILE A 319 -1.61 18.17 -11.62
N SER A 320 -0.94 18.01 -10.49
CA SER A 320 -0.40 19.13 -9.70
C SER A 320 0.62 19.97 -10.50
N VAL A 321 1.52 19.31 -11.25
CA VAL A 321 2.49 20.01 -12.10
C VAL A 321 1.81 20.75 -13.26
N VAL A 322 0.83 20.12 -13.93
CA VAL A 322 0.05 20.78 -14.99
C VAL A 322 -0.69 21.99 -14.44
N LEU A 323 -1.35 21.88 -13.29
CA LEU A 323 -2.04 23.01 -12.66
C LEU A 323 -1.07 24.13 -12.28
N LEU A 324 0.11 23.79 -11.77
CA LEU A 324 1.15 24.78 -11.48
C LEU A 324 1.60 25.52 -12.77
N LEU A 325 1.88 24.77 -13.84
CA LEU A 325 2.27 25.38 -15.13
C LEU A 325 1.18 26.28 -15.70
N LEU A 326 -0.09 25.91 -15.60
CA LEU A 326 -1.22 26.74 -16.00
C LEU A 326 -1.30 28.03 -15.16
N GLN A 327 -1.05 27.95 -13.86
CA GLN A 327 -1.01 29.11 -12.96
C GLN A 327 0.14 30.06 -13.34
N LEU A 328 1.34 29.51 -13.51
CA LEU A 328 2.52 30.31 -13.89
C LEU A 328 2.34 30.97 -15.27
N GLY A 329 1.77 30.23 -16.24
CA GLY A 329 1.41 30.75 -17.56
C GLY A 329 0.37 31.87 -17.48
N GLY A 330 -0.69 31.70 -16.67
CA GLY A 330 -1.69 32.75 -16.44
C GLY A 330 -1.07 34.02 -15.87
N ILE A 331 -0.16 33.91 -14.91
CA ILE A 331 0.55 35.08 -14.35
C ILE A 331 1.47 35.73 -15.41
N ALA A 332 2.15 34.94 -16.20
CA ALA A 332 3.04 35.45 -17.27
C ALA A 332 2.29 36.26 -18.34
N LEU A 333 0.99 35.98 -18.54
CA LEU A 333 0.14 36.73 -19.50
C LEU A 333 -0.41 38.06 -18.91
N CYS A 334 -0.22 38.34 -17.61
CA CYS A 334 -0.68 39.57 -16.98
C CYS A 334 -0.36 40.88 -17.73
N PRO A 335 0.86 41.08 -18.27
CA PRO A 335 1.20 42.32 -19.00
C PRO A 335 0.34 42.58 -20.22
N LEU A 336 -0.11 41.52 -20.91
CA LEU A 336 -0.99 41.62 -22.09
C LEU A 336 -2.37 42.21 -21.73
N PHE A 337 -2.75 42.14 -20.48
CA PHE A 337 -4.03 42.65 -19.95
C PHE A 337 -3.85 43.89 -19.05
N GLY A 338 -2.70 44.58 -19.18
CA GLY A 338 -2.43 45.79 -18.43
C GLY A 338 -2.23 45.62 -16.91
N CYS A 339 -1.89 44.40 -16.47
CA CYS A 339 -1.64 44.13 -15.07
C CYS A 339 -0.13 44.22 -14.75
N ASP A 340 0.21 44.66 -13.53
CA ASP A 340 1.57 44.62 -13.00
C ASP A 340 1.98 43.19 -12.65
N ALA A 341 2.67 42.55 -13.57
CA ALA A 341 3.16 41.18 -13.41
C ALA A 341 4.09 41.03 -12.18
N GLY A 342 4.95 42.04 -11.94
CA GLY A 342 5.87 42.00 -10.79
C GLY A 342 5.15 41.90 -9.47
N ARG A 343 4.12 42.73 -9.28
CA ARG A 343 3.28 42.70 -8.06
C ARG A 343 2.50 41.37 -7.93
N VAL A 344 1.97 40.84 -9.04
CA VAL A 344 1.25 39.56 -9.03
C VAL A 344 2.20 38.43 -8.66
N TRP A 345 3.43 38.39 -9.20
CA TRP A 345 4.44 37.40 -8.85
C TRP A 345 4.82 37.47 -7.36
N GLN A 346 4.98 38.66 -6.81
CA GLN A 346 5.30 38.82 -5.38
C GLN A 346 4.18 38.26 -4.50
N ILE A 347 2.92 38.63 -4.77
CA ILE A 347 1.76 38.15 -3.98
C ILE A 347 1.62 36.64 -4.12
N TYR A 348 1.68 36.10 -5.35
CA TYR A 348 1.60 34.67 -5.60
C TYR A 348 2.73 33.91 -4.90
N GLY A 349 3.96 34.41 -4.99
CA GLY A 349 5.12 33.80 -4.33
C GLY A 349 5.00 33.77 -2.82
N LEU A 350 4.55 34.88 -2.19
CA LEU A 350 4.33 34.94 -0.75
C LEU A 350 3.24 33.96 -0.29
N ILE A 351 2.10 33.93 -0.99
CA ILE A 351 1.00 33.00 -0.66
C ILE A 351 1.49 31.54 -0.85
N SER A 352 2.16 31.22 -1.94
CA SER A 352 2.68 29.87 -2.20
C SER A 352 3.69 29.44 -1.15
N LEU A 353 4.59 30.32 -0.73
CA LEU A 353 5.57 30.05 0.32
C LEU A 353 4.89 29.81 1.67
N ALA A 354 3.88 30.63 2.02
CA ALA A 354 3.12 30.48 3.26
C ALA A 354 2.35 29.16 3.29
N LEU A 355 1.67 28.80 2.20
CA LEU A 355 0.94 27.52 2.05
C LEU A 355 1.88 26.32 2.08
N PHE A 356 3.02 26.41 1.40
CA PHE A 356 4.04 25.37 1.46
C PHE A 356 4.59 25.19 2.86
N GLY A 357 4.96 26.28 3.55
CA GLY A 357 5.45 26.24 4.92
C GLY A 357 4.43 25.66 5.90
N LEU A 358 3.16 26.05 5.77
CA LEU A 358 2.06 25.51 6.59
C LEU A 358 1.86 24.01 6.31
N SER A 359 1.82 23.60 5.04
CA SER A 359 1.67 22.19 4.64
C SER A 359 2.85 21.35 5.13
N TYR A 360 4.07 21.89 5.02
CA TYR A 360 5.27 21.23 5.54
C TYR A 360 5.18 21.00 7.04
N LEU A 361 4.84 22.05 7.81
CA LEU A 361 4.69 21.99 9.26
C LEU A 361 3.61 20.97 9.67
N LEU A 362 2.42 21.03 9.05
CA LEU A 362 1.33 20.10 9.35
C LEU A 362 1.72 18.64 9.04
N THR A 363 2.47 18.40 7.98
CA THR A 363 2.95 17.06 7.62
C THR A 363 3.99 16.56 8.63
N VAL A 364 4.92 17.41 9.08
CA VAL A 364 5.86 17.07 10.16
C VAL A 364 5.11 16.74 11.45
N LEU A 365 4.14 17.59 11.84
CA LEU A 365 3.32 17.33 13.03
C LEU A 365 2.53 16.03 12.92
N GLY A 366 2.01 15.73 11.73
CA GLY A 366 1.36 14.45 11.44
C GLY A 366 2.30 13.26 11.61
N ALA A 367 3.55 13.35 11.13
CA ALA A 367 4.56 12.32 11.32
C ALA A 367 4.94 12.14 12.80
N VAL A 368 5.12 13.23 13.54
CA VAL A 368 5.38 13.18 14.99
C VAL A 368 4.22 12.53 15.74
N LEU A 369 2.98 12.93 15.43
CA LEU A 369 1.78 12.32 16.01
C LEU A 369 1.73 10.82 15.71
N LEU A 370 1.99 10.42 14.48
CA LEU A 370 2.02 9.01 14.07
C LEU A 370 3.05 8.22 14.86
N VAL A 371 4.28 8.71 14.94
CA VAL A 371 5.36 8.08 15.73
C VAL A 371 4.96 7.94 17.20
N PHE A 372 4.32 8.96 17.77
CA PHE A 372 3.82 8.91 19.14
C PHE A 372 2.73 7.84 19.32
N LEU A 373 1.77 7.76 18.39
CA LEU A 373 0.65 6.82 18.45
C LEU A 373 1.10 5.36 18.24
N GLU A 374 2.09 5.13 17.36
CA GLU A 374 2.58 3.80 17.01
C GLU A 374 3.89 3.42 17.74
N ARG A 375 4.30 4.19 18.77
CA ARG A 375 5.57 4.01 19.50
C ARG A 375 5.80 2.60 20.04
N ALA A 376 4.73 1.86 20.38
CA ALA A 376 4.81 0.49 20.86
C ALA A 376 5.21 -0.51 19.77
N ARG A 377 4.98 -0.16 18.51
CA ARG A 377 5.30 -0.98 17.31
C ARG A 377 6.61 -0.56 16.63
N ILE A 378 7.10 0.65 16.93
CA ILE A 378 8.37 1.15 16.42
C ILE A 378 9.47 0.71 17.39
N ARG A 379 10.31 -0.24 16.96
CA ARG A 379 11.36 -0.85 17.79
C ARG A 379 12.74 -0.51 17.23
N ASP A 380 13.75 -0.54 18.07
CA ASP A 380 15.18 -0.45 17.73
C ASP A 380 15.56 0.79 16.91
N VAL A 381 14.90 1.93 17.19
CA VAL A 381 15.14 3.19 16.48
C VAL A 381 15.60 4.27 17.45
N GLY A 382 16.74 4.90 17.14
CA GLY A 382 17.26 6.04 17.89
C GLY A 382 16.34 7.26 17.76
N LYS A 383 16.12 8.01 18.87
CA LYS A 383 15.29 9.22 18.90
C LYS A 383 15.73 10.26 17.86
N GLY A 384 17.04 10.39 17.62
CA GLY A 384 17.58 11.30 16.60
C GLY A 384 17.19 10.89 15.18
N THR A 385 17.23 9.60 14.86
CA THR A 385 16.79 9.06 13.56
C THR A 385 15.31 9.29 13.34
N LEU A 386 14.46 9.05 14.35
CA LEU A 386 13.02 9.33 14.28
C LEU A 386 12.72 10.81 14.08
N ALA A 387 13.41 11.69 14.81
CA ALA A 387 13.24 13.14 14.66
C ALA A 387 13.66 13.62 13.27
N ALA A 388 14.80 13.15 12.77
CA ALA A 388 15.27 13.45 11.42
C ALA A 388 14.30 12.93 10.35
N ALA A 389 13.82 11.70 10.49
CA ALA A 389 12.86 11.11 9.57
C ALA A 389 11.52 11.88 9.58
N ALA A 390 10.99 12.27 10.74
CA ALA A 390 9.78 13.08 10.84
C ALA A 390 9.97 14.48 10.18
N ALA A 391 11.13 15.11 10.37
CA ALA A 391 11.44 16.39 9.72
C ALA A 391 11.58 16.26 8.21
N LEU A 392 12.14 15.16 7.70
CA LEU A 392 12.33 14.90 6.26
C LEU A 392 11.07 14.31 5.60
N TRP A 393 10.07 13.93 6.36
CA TRP A 393 8.85 13.27 5.89
C TRP A 393 8.14 14.03 4.76
N PRO A 394 7.93 15.37 4.84
CA PRO A 394 7.30 16.10 3.75
C PRO A 394 8.10 16.03 2.44
N LEU A 395 9.43 16.08 2.50
CA LEU A 395 10.30 15.95 1.32
C LEU A 395 10.24 14.55 0.73
N PHE A 396 10.21 13.53 1.58
CA PHE A 396 10.03 12.15 1.14
C PHE A 396 8.72 11.94 0.37
N LEU A 397 7.62 12.57 0.82
CA LEU A 397 6.34 12.53 0.09
C LEU A 397 6.40 13.34 -1.20
N LEU A 398 7.04 14.51 -1.20
CA LEU A 398 7.15 15.40 -2.36
C LEU A 398 7.89 14.73 -3.53
N VAL A 399 8.81 13.82 -3.26
CA VAL A 399 9.51 13.04 -4.31
C VAL A 399 8.52 12.32 -5.23
N ASN A 400 7.34 11.88 -4.75
CA ASN A 400 6.33 11.23 -5.59
C ASN A 400 5.86 12.11 -6.74
N VAL A 401 5.72 13.42 -6.55
CA VAL A 401 5.29 14.34 -7.59
C VAL A 401 6.25 14.28 -8.80
N PHE A 402 7.56 14.29 -8.51
CA PHE A 402 8.58 14.20 -9.56
C PHE A 402 8.64 12.82 -10.21
N LEU A 403 8.42 11.76 -9.42
CA LEU A 403 8.40 10.39 -9.93
C LEU A 403 7.18 10.12 -10.81
N ASP A 404 6.01 10.68 -10.49
CA ASP A 404 4.81 10.58 -11.32
C ASP A 404 5.05 11.25 -12.69
N VAL A 405 5.69 12.43 -12.71
CA VAL A 405 6.05 13.10 -13.97
C VAL A 405 7.08 12.29 -14.74
N ALA A 406 8.14 11.79 -14.08
CA ALA A 406 9.16 10.97 -14.72
C ALA A 406 8.58 9.68 -15.32
N ALA A 407 7.60 9.08 -14.64
CA ALA A 407 6.92 7.85 -15.08
C ALA A 407 6.17 8.00 -16.41
N LEU A 408 5.79 9.24 -16.82
CA LEU A 408 5.18 9.50 -18.13
C LEU A 408 6.13 9.19 -19.29
N PHE A 409 7.42 9.48 -19.10
CA PHE A 409 8.43 9.44 -20.16
C PHE A 409 9.17 8.11 -20.23
N LEU A 410 9.02 7.24 -19.25
CA LEU A 410 9.71 5.96 -19.17
C LEU A 410 8.83 4.84 -19.75
N LYS A 411 9.26 4.25 -20.86
CA LYS A 411 8.50 3.18 -21.54
C LYS A 411 8.75 1.82 -20.92
N ASP A 412 9.99 1.49 -20.60
CA ASP A 412 10.40 0.17 -20.12
C ASP A 412 11.09 0.29 -18.76
N LEU A 413 10.39 -0.11 -17.70
CA LEU A 413 10.99 -0.31 -16.38
C LEU A 413 11.21 -1.81 -16.18
N GLU A 414 12.47 -2.22 -16.28
CA GLU A 414 12.84 -3.57 -15.86
C GLU A 414 12.62 -3.72 -14.34
N TRP A 415 11.91 -4.76 -13.96
CA TRP A 415 11.88 -5.18 -12.57
C TRP A 415 13.27 -5.74 -12.21
N LYS A 416 14.01 -5.02 -11.38
CA LYS A 416 15.31 -5.46 -10.86
C LYS A 416 15.15 -5.90 -9.41
N VAL A 417 15.76 -7.02 -9.08
CA VAL A 417 15.84 -7.54 -7.71
C VAL A 417 16.34 -6.45 -6.77
N ILE A 418 15.68 -6.28 -5.64
CA ILE A 418 16.14 -5.42 -4.55
C ILE A 418 17.09 -6.28 -3.71
N PRO A 419 18.36 -5.88 -3.51
CA PRO A 419 19.25 -6.62 -2.64
C PRO A 419 18.72 -6.59 -1.20
N HIS A 420 18.40 -7.75 -0.64
CA HIS A 420 18.07 -7.92 0.76
C HIS A 420 19.31 -8.32 1.54
N VAL A 421 19.51 -7.74 2.72
CA VAL A 421 20.71 -7.96 3.55
C VAL A 421 20.46 -9.07 4.57
N GLY A 422 19.19 -9.52 4.72
CA GLY A 422 18.82 -10.51 5.72
C GLY A 422 19.06 -9.95 7.13
N ALA A 423 18.09 -9.25 7.70
CA ALA A 423 18.17 -8.81 9.09
C ALA A 423 18.09 -10.03 10.04
N PRO A 424 18.73 -10.00 11.23
CA PRO A 424 18.65 -11.09 12.21
C PRO A 424 17.19 -11.40 12.56
N ALA A 425 16.92 -12.65 12.92
CA ALA A 425 15.61 -13.09 13.38
C ALA A 425 15.10 -12.14 14.47
N LEU A 426 13.82 -11.75 14.39
CA LEU A 426 13.20 -11.00 15.48
C LEU A 426 13.29 -11.85 16.73
N GLU A 427 14.00 -11.38 17.77
CA GLU A 427 13.95 -12.02 19.07
C GLU A 427 12.48 -12.13 19.48
N GLN A 428 12.03 -13.34 19.81
CA GLN A 428 10.67 -13.64 20.27
C GLN A 428 10.43 -12.89 21.58
N THR A 429 9.96 -11.67 21.50
CA THR A 429 9.44 -10.97 22.68
C THR A 429 7.97 -11.30 22.81
N PRO A 430 7.50 -11.77 24.00
CA PRO A 430 6.08 -12.06 24.21
C PRO A 430 5.24 -10.85 23.85
N ALA A 431 4.08 -11.08 23.23
CA ALA A 431 3.12 -10.05 22.89
C ALA A 431 2.90 -9.12 24.10
N ALA A 432 3.36 -7.86 23.98
CA ALA A 432 3.09 -6.87 25.01
C ALA A 432 1.58 -6.69 25.06
N SER A 433 0.97 -7.07 26.20
CA SER A 433 -0.42 -6.76 26.51
C SER A 433 -0.61 -5.25 26.30
N ILE A 434 -1.38 -4.89 25.29
CA ILE A 434 -1.74 -3.51 24.99
C ILE A 434 -2.53 -3.03 26.21
N GLY A 435 -1.90 -2.21 27.05
CA GLY A 435 -2.51 -1.67 28.26
C GLY A 435 -3.82 -0.96 27.90
N GLU A 436 -4.89 -1.40 28.53
CA GLU A 436 -6.19 -0.75 28.48
C GLU A 436 -6.03 0.70 28.91
N ILE A 437 -6.45 1.62 28.04
CA ILE A 437 -6.64 3.00 28.44
C ILE A 437 -7.81 3.01 29.41
N PRO A 438 -7.66 3.46 30.67
CA PRO A 438 -8.77 3.45 31.62
C PRO A 438 -9.89 4.35 31.09
N THR A 439 -11.04 3.76 30.80
CA THR A 439 -12.29 4.49 30.61
C THR A 439 -12.70 5.05 31.95
N LYS A 440 -12.54 6.36 32.15
CA LYS A 440 -13.20 7.05 33.26
C LYS A 440 -14.70 6.98 33.06
N SER A 441 -15.36 6.34 34.04
CA SER A 441 -16.81 6.34 34.26
C SER A 441 -17.37 7.77 34.40
#